data_fd8834f4a1580bcbbb58f1af286f6586
#
_entry.id   fd8834f4a1580bcbbb58f1af286f6586
#
_cell.length_a   1.000
_cell.length_b   1.000
_cell.length_c   1.000
_cell.angle_alpha   90.00
_cell.angle_beta   90.00
_cell.angle_gamma   90.00
#
_symmetry.space_group_name_H-M   'P 1'
#
loop_
_entity.id
_entity.type
_entity.pdbx_description
1 polymer ?
#
loop_
_entity_poly.entity_id
_entity_poly.type
_entity_poly.pdbx_seq_one_letter_code
_entity_poly.pdbx_strand_id
1 'polypeptide(L)'
;MKNTAQWLVVTGVFLVSHVELVLLLSAVLLLVTQYRAIYKPKRLLYLIPIWIISLTATWLVGYEFTKPIQQILIVTAFVLLYEQFFQFNRLHLLSLFRKYIFMSYLICLIGCLQELIFMATGINVIEYLPSYHSTRLVSAYLMRITSTLAEGGNLGIAIMPALVYLFIYRDPCQILGRRKWVVLLVALLTLSPFVYIFCVIAFFWHLNRFFGRYKTVTGVLVAAVVIFGVVMLEPFGASYKTDLGIWDRIGDSYTAVARMGNSRLNTVVSKSRTPSSTVLATHMYVGLHAPSRLLGTGIGTHPQSYAALVHAKYKKTDMNLNVDDGYALFNRILSEFGFVGLLLYVAFLIRFFNSGNMINVCFLSMMVCLFLRGGNYVLYGTVFAHFFYCYTSRFKLSV
;
A
#
# COMPACT_ATOMS: atom_id res chain seq x y z
N MET A 1 -10.78 24.59 14.10
CA MET A 1 -10.46 23.29 14.72
C MET A 1 -10.87 22.09 13.86
N LYS A 2 -12.12 21.91 13.40
CA LYS A 2 -12.51 20.78 12.52
C LYS A 2 -11.67 20.71 11.22
N ASN A 3 -11.43 21.86 10.61
CA ASN A 3 -10.62 21.96 9.40
C ASN A 3 -9.15 21.54 9.64
N THR A 4 -8.59 21.97 10.78
CA THR A 4 -7.23 21.62 11.22
C THR A 4 -7.08 20.12 11.45
N ALA A 5 -8.04 19.47 12.12
CA ALA A 5 -8.04 18.03 12.34
C ALA A 5 -8.08 17.24 11.01
N GLN A 6 -8.85 17.72 10.02
CA GLN A 6 -8.89 17.10 8.69
C GLN A 6 -7.52 17.19 7.99
N TRP A 7 -6.84 18.33 8.07
CA TRP A 7 -5.51 18.48 7.50
C TRP A 7 -4.49 17.58 8.20
N LEU A 8 -4.50 17.53 9.53
CA LEU A 8 -3.59 16.66 10.29
C LEU A 8 -3.75 15.19 9.93
N VAL A 9 -4.99 14.68 9.88
CA VAL A 9 -5.24 13.28 9.52
C VAL A 9 -4.81 12.98 8.10
N VAL A 10 -5.09 13.87 7.14
CA VAL A 10 -4.66 13.70 5.75
C VAL A 10 -3.13 13.74 5.65
N THR A 11 -2.47 14.66 6.35
CA THR A 11 -1.00 14.72 6.38
C THR A 11 -0.40 13.44 6.93
N GLY A 12 -1.02 12.84 7.96
CA GLY A 12 -0.58 11.57 8.54
C GLY A 12 -0.48 10.42 7.54
N VAL A 13 -1.26 10.42 6.46
CA VAL A 13 -1.17 9.42 5.40
C VAL A 13 0.21 9.44 4.70
N PHE A 14 0.84 10.60 4.66
CA PHE A 14 2.10 10.86 3.95
C PHE A 14 3.33 10.94 4.87
N LEU A 15 3.17 10.65 6.17
CA LEU A 15 4.27 10.66 7.14
C LEU A 15 4.52 9.24 7.65
N VAL A 16 5.77 8.79 7.60
CA VAL A 16 6.14 7.43 8.04
C VAL A 16 6.52 7.39 9.51
N SER A 17 7.33 8.33 9.95
CA SER A 17 8.00 8.25 11.26
C SER A 17 7.21 8.84 12.43
N HIS A 18 6.16 9.62 12.17
CA HIS A 18 5.40 10.33 13.21
C HIS A 18 3.88 10.24 13.04
N VAL A 19 3.41 9.22 12.31
CA VAL A 19 1.97 8.96 12.12
C VAL A 19 1.26 8.87 13.46
N GLU A 20 1.86 8.21 14.42
CA GLU A 20 1.31 8.01 15.76
C GLU A 20 1.14 9.34 16.50
N LEU A 21 2.12 10.25 16.42
CA LEU A 21 2.03 11.58 17.04
C LEU A 21 0.97 12.45 16.36
N VAL A 22 0.92 12.45 15.03
CA VAL A 22 -0.09 13.20 14.26
C VAL A 22 -1.49 12.68 14.54
N LEU A 23 -1.64 11.37 14.68
CA LEU A 23 -2.92 10.75 15.02
C LEU A 23 -3.32 11.04 16.46
N LEU A 24 -2.38 11.00 17.39
CA LEU A 24 -2.63 11.36 18.79
C LEU A 24 -3.08 12.82 18.90
N LEU A 25 -2.39 13.75 18.25
CA LEU A 25 -2.78 15.16 18.18
C LEU A 25 -4.15 15.35 17.54
N SER A 26 -4.44 14.61 16.47
CA SER A 26 -5.74 14.63 15.80
C SER A 26 -6.85 14.10 16.71
N ALA A 27 -6.58 13.04 17.47
CA ALA A 27 -7.50 12.47 18.45
C ALA A 27 -7.79 13.45 19.58
N VAL A 28 -6.75 14.04 20.16
CA VAL A 28 -6.90 15.05 21.21
C VAL A 28 -7.72 16.24 20.71
N LEU A 29 -7.42 16.75 19.53
CA LEU A 29 -8.18 17.84 18.92
C LEU A 29 -9.66 17.46 18.68
N LEU A 30 -9.95 16.24 18.23
CA LEU A 30 -11.32 15.75 18.06
C LEU A 30 -12.03 15.59 19.40
N LEU A 31 -11.37 15.02 20.40
CA LEU A 31 -11.95 14.84 21.74
C LEU A 31 -12.24 16.19 22.40
N VAL A 32 -11.33 17.15 22.33
CA VAL A 32 -11.52 18.50 22.89
C VAL A 32 -12.63 19.27 22.18
N THR A 33 -12.75 19.12 20.85
CA THR A 33 -13.72 19.88 20.06
C THR A 33 -15.11 19.28 20.04
N GLN A 34 -15.24 17.99 20.27
CA GLN A 34 -16.50 17.28 20.10
C GLN A 34 -16.79 16.27 21.24
N TYR A 35 -16.30 16.53 22.46
CA TYR A 35 -16.45 15.63 23.60
C TYR A 35 -17.91 15.24 23.90
N ARG A 36 -18.90 16.10 23.55
CA ARG A 36 -20.34 15.84 23.73
C ARG A 36 -20.96 14.90 22.70
N ALA A 37 -20.26 14.62 21.59
CA ALA A 37 -20.78 13.86 20.46
C ALA A 37 -19.92 12.63 20.15
N ILE A 38 -19.42 11.95 21.17
CA ILE A 38 -18.68 10.69 20.99
C ILE A 38 -19.62 9.62 20.47
N TYR A 39 -19.40 9.14 19.28
CA TYR A 39 -20.17 8.07 18.68
C TYR A 39 -19.81 6.72 19.29
N LYS A 40 -20.84 5.90 19.58
CA LYS A 40 -20.61 4.51 20.03
C LYS A 40 -19.86 3.74 18.94
N PRO A 41 -18.73 3.10 19.25
CA PRO A 41 -17.88 2.41 18.28
C PRO A 41 -18.47 1.05 17.90
N LYS A 42 -19.51 1.07 17.06
CA LYS A 42 -20.23 -0.16 16.63
C LYS A 42 -19.31 -1.16 15.93
N ARG A 43 -18.27 -0.68 15.24
CA ARG A 43 -17.34 -1.55 14.52
C ARG A 43 -16.39 -2.30 15.44
N LEU A 44 -16.14 -1.79 16.64
CA LEU A 44 -15.36 -2.48 17.64
C LEU A 44 -15.96 -3.86 17.98
N LEU A 45 -17.30 -3.96 18.00
CA LEU A 45 -18.00 -5.24 18.26
C LEU A 45 -17.66 -6.32 17.23
N TYR A 46 -17.35 -5.93 15.98
CA TYR A 46 -16.93 -6.88 14.94
C TYR A 46 -15.45 -7.29 15.07
N LEU A 47 -14.64 -6.49 15.73
CA LEU A 47 -13.22 -6.81 15.94
C LEU A 47 -13.03 -7.81 17.08
N ILE A 48 -13.90 -7.80 18.10
CA ILE A 48 -13.78 -8.68 19.27
C ILE A 48 -13.68 -10.16 18.86
N PRO A 49 -14.63 -10.73 18.06
CA PRO A 49 -14.49 -12.12 17.62
C PRO A 49 -13.22 -12.38 16.82
N ILE A 50 -12.80 -11.42 15.99
CA ILE A 50 -11.55 -11.54 15.22
C ILE A 50 -10.33 -11.62 16.16
N TRP A 51 -10.31 -10.81 17.22
CA TRP A 51 -9.24 -10.84 18.22
C TRP A 51 -9.23 -12.15 19.02
N ILE A 52 -10.41 -12.64 19.42
CA ILE A 52 -10.52 -13.92 20.12
C ILE A 52 -10.01 -15.06 19.26
N ILE A 53 -10.46 -15.16 18.00
CA ILE A 53 -10.00 -16.18 17.05
C ILE A 53 -8.48 -16.09 16.85
N SER A 54 -7.95 -14.87 16.69
CA SER A 54 -6.55 -14.60 16.49
C SER A 54 -5.70 -15.04 17.69
N LEU A 55 -6.10 -14.69 18.92
CA LEU A 55 -5.39 -15.11 20.14
C LEU A 55 -5.47 -16.62 20.36
N THR A 56 -6.62 -17.23 20.06
CA THR A 56 -6.77 -18.69 20.11
C THR A 56 -5.84 -19.38 19.10
N ALA A 57 -5.73 -18.85 17.87
CA ALA A 57 -4.81 -19.37 16.87
C ALA A 57 -3.34 -19.26 17.32
N THR A 58 -2.95 -18.13 17.94
CA THR A 58 -1.61 -17.93 18.51
C THR A 58 -1.32 -18.96 19.60
N TRP A 59 -2.30 -19.21 20.48
CA TRP A 59 -2.17 -20.19 21.56
C TRP A 59 -2.02 -21.62 21.04
N LEU A 60 -2.82 -22.01 20.07
CA LEU A 60 -2.79 -23.36 19.47
C LEU A 60 -1.45 -23.66 18.77
N VAL A 61 -0.80 -22.65 18.21
CA VAL A 61 0.51 -22.78 17.56
C VAL A 61 1.67 -22.72 18.57
N GLY A 62 1.41 -22.28 19.80
CA GLY A 62 2.44 -22.14 20.85
C GLY A 62 3.35 -20.93 20.66
N TYR A 63 2.86 -19.86 20.01
CA TYR A 63 3.61 -18.64 19.82
C TYR A 63 3.45 -17.67 21.01
N GLU A 64 4.41 -16.76 21.16
CA GLU A 64 4.38 -15.72 22.20
C GLU A 64 3.29 -14.69 21.95
N PHE A 65 2.64 -14.22 23.02
CA PHE A 65 1.51 -13.28 22.97
C PHE A 65 1.93 -11.81 22.94
N THR A 66 3.17 -11.46 23.24
CA THR A 66 3.63 -10.07 23.39
C THR A 66 3.34 -9.23 22.13
N LYS A 67 3.80 -9.70 20.98
CA LYS A 67 3.55 -8.99 19.70
C LYS A 67 2.08 -9.00 19.28
N PRO A 68 1.34 -10.13 19.34
CA PRO A 68 -0.11 -10.16 19.11
C PRO A 68 -0.89 -9.14 19.94
N ILE A 69 -0.69 -9.10 21.25
CA ILE A 69 -1.40 -8.16 22.13
C ILE A 69 -1.06 -6.71 21.75
N GLN A 70 0.21 -6.39 21.56
CA GLN A 70 0.65 -5.07 21.12
C GLN A 70 -0.03 -4.67 19.80
N GLN A 71 -0.07 -5.56 18.83
CA GLN A 71 -0.67 -5.30 17.52
C GLN A 71 -2.20 -5.11 17.63
N ILE A 72 -2.88 -5.91 18.45
CA ILE A 72 -4.32 -5.77 18.73
C ILE A 72 -4.60 -4.38 19.33
N LEU A 73 -3.84 -3.97 20.33
CA LEU A 73 -4.02 -2.66 20.97
C LEU A 73 -3.84 -1.51 19.98
N ILE A 74 -2.77 -1.55 19.18
CA ILE A 74 -2.48 -0.53 18.17
C ILE A 74 -3.60 -0.47 17.12
N VAL A 75 -3.96 -1.60 16.51
CA VAL A 75 -5.01 -1.63 15.47
C VAL A 75 -6.35 -1.19 16.05
N THR A 76 -6.69 -1.61 17.26
CA THR A 76 -7.94 -1.19 17.94
C THR A 76 -7.96 0.32 18.16
N ALA A 77 -6.88 0.90 18.67
CA ALA A 77 -6.76 2.34 18.88
C ALA A 77 -6.93 3.12 17.55
N PHE A 78 -6.27 2.68 16.49
CA PHE A 78 -6.41 3.30 15.17
C PHE A 78 -7.83 3.18 14.61
N VAL A 79 -8.46 2.01 14.73
CA VAL A 79 -9.85 1.80 14.28
C VAL A 79 -10.81 2.70 15.04
N LEU A 80 -10.69 2.80 16.35
CA LEU A 80 -11.51 3.69 17.17
C LEU A 80 -11.38 5.15 16.75
N LEU A 81 -10.14 5.61 16.58
CA LEU A 81 -9.81 6.96 16.20
C LEU A 81 -10.37 7.33 14.82
N TYR A 82 -10.13 6.46 13.82
CA TYR A 82 -10.63 6.69 12.47
C TYR A 82 -12.15 6.55 12.39
N GLU A 83 -12.79 5.66 13.17
CA GLU A 83 -14.24 5.58 13.24
C GLU A 83 -14.84 6.89 13.71
N GLN A 84 -14.33 7.48 14.81
CA GLN A 84 -14.77 8.80 15.29
C GLN A 84 -14.54 9.88 14.24
N PHE A 85 -13.34 9.94 13.67
CA PHE A 85 -13.00 10.93 12.65
C PHE A 85 -13.93 10.88 11.44
N PHE A 86 -14.20 9.70 10.89
CA PHE A 86 -15.06 9.54 9.71
C PHE A 86 -16.54 9.75 10.05
N GLN A 87 -17.02 9.40 11.23
CA GLN A 87 -18.39 9.72 11.66
C GLN A 87 -18.60 11.23 11.71
N PHE A 88 -17.68 11.99 12.32
CA PHE A 88 -17.73 13.45 12.35
C PHE A 88 -17.64 14.11 10.98
N ASN A 89 -16.97 13.48 10.03
CA ASN A 89 -16.73 14.02 8.69
C ASN A 89 -17.63 13.40 7.63
N ARG A 90 -18.65 12.62 8.00
CA ARG A 90 -19.49 11.87 7.06
C ARG A 90 -20.12 12.74 5.97
N LEU A 91 -20.58 13.95 6.31
CA LEU A 91 -21.15 14.91 5.36
C LEU A 91 -20.10 15.73 4.58
N HIS A 92 -18.83 15.56 4.91
CA HIS A 92 -17.72 16.35 4.35
C HIS A 92 -16.66 15.49 3.63
N LEU A 93 -17.02 14.27 3.22
CA LEU A 93 -16.09 13.34 2.57
C LEU A 93 -15.48 13.93 1.29
N LEU A 94 -16.24 14.66 0.51
CA LEU A 94 -15.71 15.34 -0.69
C LEU A 94 -14.68 16.42 -0.33
N SER A 95 -14.93 17.20 0.72
CA SER A 95 -13.97 18.21 1.21
C SER A 95 -12.69 17.53 1.71
N LEU A 96 -12.83 16.42 2.43
CA LEU A 96 -11.69 15.63 2.91
C LEU A 96 -10.89 15.06 1.72
N PHE A 97 -11.57 14.57 0.69
CA PHE A 97 -10.93 14.09 -0.52
C PHE A 97 -10.19 15.19 -1.28
N ARG A 98 -10.79 16.38 -1.39
CA ARG A 98 -10.09 17.54 -1.98
C ARG A 98 -8.79 17.87 -1.26
N LYS A 99 -8.80 17.83 0.08
CA LYS A 99 -7.59 18.03 0.90
C LYS A 99 -6.55 16.94 0.65
N TYR A 100 -6.99 15.70 0.52
CA TYR A 100 -6.10 14.59 0.18
C TYR A 100 -5.42 14.80 -1.18
N ILE A 101 -6.16 15.17 -2.23
CA ILE A 101 -5.61 15.46 -3.56
C ILE A 101 -4.61 16.62 -3.49
N PHE A 102 -4.97 17.70 -2.78
CA PHE A 102 -4.07 18.85 -2.61
C PHE A 102 -2.81 18.48 -1.81
N MET A 103 -2.94 17.67 -0.77
CA MET A 103 -1.79 17.19 0.01
C MET A 103 -0.88 16.29 -0.82
N SER A 104 -1.45 15.40 -1.63
CA SER A 104 -0.67 14.61 -2.60
C SER A 104 0.18 15.49 -3.51
N TYR A 105 -0.36 16.62 -3.97
CA TYR A 105 0.40 17.59 -4.76
C TYR A 105 1.52 18.25 -3.96
N LEU A 106 1.26 18.70 -2.71
CA LEU A 106 2.29 19.30 -1.86
C LEU A 106 3.45 18.33 -1.59
N ILE A 107 3.13 17.08 -1.31
CA ILE A 107 4.13 16.02 -1.10
C ILE A 107 4.95 15.76 -2.37
N CYS A 108 4.31 15.82 -3.53
CA CYS A 108 5.02 15.75 -4.81
C CYS A 108 5.94 16.97 -5.04
N LEU A 109 5.53 18.18 -4.63
CA LEU A 109 6.42 19.35 -4.69
C LEU A 109 7.65 19.19 -3.79
N ILE A 110 7.48 18.64 -2.58
CA ILE A 110 8.63 18.31 -1.70
C ILE A 110 9.54 17.29 -2.40
N GLY A 111 8.98 16.29 -3.07
CA GLY A 111 9.76 15.33 -3.86
C GLY A 111 10.52 15.99 -5.03
N CYS A 112 9.92 16.93 -5.74
CA CYS A 112 10.61 17.72 -6.77
C CYS A 112 11.76 18.54 -6.18
N LEU A 113 11.53 19.19 -5.04
CA LEU A 113 12.57 19.97 -4.35
C LEU A 113 13.72 19.06 -3.89
N GLN A 114 13.41 17.87 -3.36
CA GLN A 114 14.42 16.87 -3.01
C GLN A 114 15.32 16.53 -4.20
N GLU A 115 14.72 16.27 -5.37
CA GLU A 115 15.45 15.91 -6.58
C GLU A 115 16.31 17.09 -7.09
N LEU A 116 15.76 18.31 -7.10
CA LEU A 116 16.48 19.50 -7.52
C LEU A 116 17.69 19.77 -6.63
N ILE A 117 17.57 19.63 -5.31
CA ILE A 117 18.70 19.77 -4.38
C ILE A 117 19.74 18.69 -4.66
N PHE A 118 19.32 17.44 -4.85
CA PHE A 118 20.23 16.34 -5.17
C PHE A 118 20.99 16.60 -6.49
N MET A 119 20.31 17.01 -7.54
CA MET A 119 20.94 17.36 -8.83
C MET A 119 21.93 18.51 -8.72
N ALA A 120 21.66 19.50 -7.86
CA ALA A 120 22.50 20.67 -7.70
C ALA A 120 23.71 20.44 -6.77
N THR A 121 23.56 19.61 -5.75
CA THR A 121 24.56 19.47 -4.66
C THR A 121 25.11 18.06 -4.50
N GLY A 122 24.50 17.06 -5.09
CA GLY A 122 24.79 15.63 -4.84
C GLY A 122 24.34 15.17 -3.44
N ILE A 123 23.70 16.04 -2.64
CA ILE A 123 23.29 15.74 -1.26
C ILE A 123 21.84 15.29 -1.23
N ASN A 124 21.61 14.13 -0.66
CA ASN A 124 20.25 13.67 -0.37
C ASN A 124 19.80 14.18 1.00
N VAL A 125 19.04 15.25 1.00
CA VAL A 125 18.57 15.93 2.25
C VAL A 125 17.77 14.99 3.15
N ILE A 126 17.09 13.98 2.58
CA ILE A 126 16.22 13.09 3.36
C ILE A 126 17.01 12.07 4.20
N GLU A 127 18.24 11.75 3.83
CA GLU A 127 19.11 10.88 4.64
C GLU A 127 19.41 11.43 6.04
N TYR A 128 19.28 12.74 6.21
CA TYR A 128 19.45 13.40 7.52
C TYR A 128 18.20 13.32 8.40
N LEU A 129 17.07 12.84 7.88
CA LEU A 129 15.86 12.65 8.68
C LEU A 129 15.90 11.28 9.38
N PRO A 130 15.65 11.23 10.69
CA PRO A 130 15.58 9.96 11.41
C PRO A 130 14.51 9.06 10.80
N SER A 131 14.79 7.79 10.66
CA SER A 131 13.92 6.73 10.11
C SER A 131 13.88 6.61 8.58
N TYR A 132 14.72 7.34 7.84
CA TYR A 132 14.84 7.15 6.39
C TYR A 132 15.99 6.19 6.06
N HIS A 133 15.68 5.18 5.28
CA HIS A 133 16.69 4.28 4.74
C HIS A 133 17.34 4.92 3.49
N SER A 134 18.60 4.58 3.24
CA SER A 134 19.37 5.08 2.12
C SER A 134 18.57 5.00 0.81
N THR A 135 18.36 6.14 0.17
CA THR A 135 17.70 6.22 -1.12
C THR A 135 18.64 5.62 -2.17
N ARG A 136 18.09 4.74 -3.02
CA ARG A 136 18.86 4.19 -4.12
C ARG A 136 19.04 5.24 -5.20
N LEU A 137 20.30 5.49 -5.55
CA LEU A 137 20.63 6.27 -6.73
C LEU A 137 20.18 5.50 -7.98
N VAL A 138 19.59 6.21 -8.93
CA VAL A 138 19.25 5.67 -10.26
C VAL A 138 20.41 5.91 -11.21
N SER A 139 21.07 7.04 -11.05
CA SER A 139 22.28 7.43 -11.76
C SER A 139 23.09 8.42 -10.91
N ALA A 140 24.25 8.84 -11.39
CA ALA A 140 25.05 9.88 -10.72
C ALA A 140 24.28 11.20 -10.52
N TYR A 141 23.23 11.45 -11.30
CA TYR A 141 22.49 12.70 -11.32
C TYR A 141 21.01 12.55 -10.99
N LEU A 142 20.51 11.35 -10.78
CA LEU A 142 19.09 11.09 -10.62
C LEU A 142 18.85 10.14 -9.45
N MET A 143 18.00 10.55 -8.54
CA MET A 143 17.64 9.80 -7.35
C MET A 143 16.23 9.28 -7.48
N ARG A 144 15.94 8.18 -6.81
CA ARG A 144 14.58 7.70 -6.66
C ARG A 144 13.83 8.56 -5.65
N ILE A 145 12.82 9.31 -6.10
CA ILE A 145 12.06 10.21 -5.23
C ILE A 145 11.29 9.42 -4.17
N THR A 146 11.49 9.78 -2.92
CA THR A 146 10.77 9.24 -1.75
C THR A 146 9.88 10.28 -1.08
N SER A 147 10.21 11.57 -1.24
CA SER A 147 9.58 12.69 -0.55
C SER A 147 9.57 12.47 0.98
N THR A 148 8.43 12.56 1.63
CA THR A 148 8.26 12.36 3.08
C THR A 148 8.07 10.89 3.48
N LEU A 149 8.11 9.97 2.53
CA LEU A 149 7.93 8.53 2.77
C LEU A 149 9.27 7.78 2.70
N ALA A 150 9.38 6.67 3.43
CA ALA A 150 10.62 5.92 3.55
C ALA A 150 11.14 5.35 2.21
N GLU A 151 10.22 5.05 1.29
CA GLU A 151 10.54 4.49 -0.01
C GLU A 151 9.67 5.10 -1.11
N GLY A 152 10.23 5.27 -2.33
CA GLY A 152 9.46 5.71 -3.49
C GLY A 152 8.28 4.79 -3.84
N GLY A 153 8.37 3.50 -3.53
CA GLY A 153 7.24 2.57 -3.66
C GLY A 153 6.05 2.96 -2.79
N ASN A 154 6.30 3.36 -1.56
CA ASN A 154 5.26 3.79 -0.62
C ASN A 154 4.66 5.14 -1.05
N LEU A 155 5.48 6.05 -1.58
CA LEU A 155 4.98 7.29 -2.18
C LEU A 155 4.04 6.99 -3.36
N GLY A 156 4.44 6.10 -4.27
CA GLY A 156 3.60 5.67 -5.39
C GLY A 156 2.25 5.11 -4.94
N ILE A 157 2.22 4.32 -3.86
CA ILE A 157 0.98 3.80 -3.27
C ILE A 157 0.15 4.91 -2.66
N ALA A 158 0.77 5.79 -1.86
CA ALA A 158 0.07 6.86 -1.15
C ALA A 158 -0.54 7.90 -2.09
N ILE A 159 0.03 8.15 -3.27
CA ILE A 159 -0.54 9.07 -4.27
C ILE A 159 -1.46 8.39 -5.29
N MET A 160 -1.62 7.05 -5.24
CA MET A 160 -2.42 6.31 -6.22
C MET A 160 -3.88 6.80 -6.34
N PRO A 161 -4.62 7.10 -5.26
CA PRO A 161 -5.95 7.68 -5.37
C PRO A 161 -5.97 9.02 -6.12
N ALA A 162 -4.92 9.84 -5.94
CA ALA A 162 -4.79 11.10 -6.66
C ALA A 162 -4.53 10.87 -8.14
N LEU A 163 -3.68 9.92 -8.51
CA LEU A 163 -3.42 9.57 -9.92
C LEU A 163 -4.70 9.08 -10.62
N VAL A 164 -5.46 8.18 -9.98
CA VAL A 164 -6.74 7.70 -10.54
C VAL A 164 -7.71 8.86 -10.73
N TYR A 165 -7.86 9.72 -9.73
CA TYR A 165 -8.74 10.89 -9.82
C TYR A 165 -8.33 11.85 -10.93
N LEU A 166 -7.04 12.21 -11.00
CA LEU A 166 -6.54 13.23 -11.92
C LEU A 166 -6.49 12.77 -13.37
N PHE A 167 -6.25 11.49 -13.62
CA PHE A 167 -6.01 10.98 -14.97
C PHE A 167 -7.11 10.05 -15.49
N ILE A 168 -7.72 9.20 -14.68
CA ILE A 168 -8.86 8.38 -15.10
C ILE A 168 -10.14 9.21 -15.13
N TYR A 169 -10.44 9.94 -14.06
CA TYR A 169 -11.61 10.83 -13.96
C TYR A 169 -11.37 12.24 -14.49
N ARG A 170 -10.13 12.61 -14.86
CA ARG A 170 -9.76 13.89 -15.49
C ARG A 170 -9.98 15.14 -14.62
N ASP A 171 -9.88 15.02 -13.30
CA ASP A 171 -10.02 16.13 -12.35
C ASP A 171 -11.35 16.90 -12.55
N PRO A 172 -12.52 16.25 -12.42
CA PRO A 172 -13.80 16.87 -12.75
C PRO A 172 -14.12 18.11 -11.91
N CYS A 173 -13.56 18.18 -10.68
CA CYS A 173 -13.72 19.37 -9.82
C CYS A 173 -12.60 20.41 -10.01
N GLN A 174 -11.72 20.25 -10.97
CA GLN A 174 -10.57 21.12 -11.26
C GLN A 174 -9.73 21.46 -10.02
N ILE A 175 -9.50 20.49 -9.14
CA ILE A 175 -8.79 20.69 -7.87
C ILE A 175 -7.35 21.14 -8.12
N LEU A 176 -6.66 20.55 -9.09
CA LEU A 176 -5.28 20.87 -9.45
C LEU A 176 -5.14 21.49 -10.85
N GLY A 177 -6.08 21.27 -11.76
CA GLY A 177 -5.97 21.74 -13.12
C GLY A 177 -4.66 21.30 -13.79
N ARG A 178 -3.86 22.25 -14.30
CA ARG A 178 -2.55 21.96 -14.93
C ARG A 178 -1.49 21.41 -13.96
N ARG A 179 -1.61 21.69 -12.66
CA ARG A 179 -0.66 21.22 -11.62
C ARG A 179 -0.63 19.70 -11.46
N LYS A 180 -1.64 18.98 -11.98
CA LYS A 180 -1.67 17.51 -11.98
C LYS A 180 -0.45 16.86 -12.64
N TRP A 181 0.20 17.54 -13.59
CA TRP A 181 1.38 17.02 -14.28
C TRP A 181 2.59 16.89 -13.34
N VAL A 182 2.68 17.73 -12.30
CA VAL A 182 3.71 17.56 -11.25
C VAL A 182 3.51 16.24 -10.51
N VAL A 183 2.26 15.88 -10.19
CA VAL A 183 1.97 14.61 -9.52
C VAL A 183 2.36 13.43 -10.40
N LEU A 184 2.09 13.49 -11.70
CA LEU A 184 2.48 12.44 -12.64
C LEU A 184 4.00 12.33 -12.78
N LEU A 185 4.68 13.47 -12.96
CA LEU A 185 6.15 13.49 -13.07
C LEU A 185 6.82 12.84 -11.86
N VAL A 186 6.44 13.28 -10.66
CA VAL A 186 6.98 12.71 -9.42
C VAL A 186 6.61 11.23 -9.29
N ALA A 187 5.36 10.86 -9.63
CA ALA A 187 4.95 9.47 -9.61
C ALA A 187 5.88 8.59 -10.49
N LEU A 188 6.20 9.03 -11.71
CA LEU A 188 7.13 8.32 -12.59
C LEU A 188 8.54 8.22 -11.98
N LEU A 189 9.02 9.30 -11.36
CA LEU A 189 10.34 9.36 -10.71
C LEU A 189 10.41 8.55 -9.38
N THR A 190 9.27 8.09 -8.84
CA THR A 190 9.28 7.10 -7.73
C THR A 190 9.82 5.75 -8.17
N LEU A 191 9.87 5.45 -9.47
CA LEU A 191 10.20 4.16 -10.05
C LEU A 191 9.40 3.00 -9.41
N SER A 192 8.15 3.27 -9.05
CA SER A 192 7.24 2.28 -8.49
C SER A 192 6.58 1.46 -9.59
N PRO A 193 6.66 0.12 -9.57
CA PRO A 193 5.97 -0.73 -10.55
C PRO A 193 4.47 -0.46 -10.62
N PHE A 194 3.84 -0.12 -9.50
CA PHE A 194 2.41 0.20 -9.45
C PHE A 194 2.06 1.45 -10.25
N VAL A 195 2.94 2.47 -10.25
CA VAL A 195 2.74 3.68 -11.04
C VAL A 195 2.82 3.37 -12.53
N TYR A 196 3.77 2.53 -12.96
CA TYR A 196 3.87 2.13 -14.37
C TYR A 196 2.67 1.31 -14.83
N ILE A 197 2.23 0.33 -14.01
CA ILE A 197 1.00 -0.42 -14.26
C ILE A 197 -0.19 0.55 -14.36
N PHE A 198 -0.29 1.52 -13.45
CA PHE A 198 -1.32 2.56 -13.51
C PHE A 198 -1.25 3.35 -14.82
N CYS A 199 -0.07 3.78 -15.26
CA CYS A 199 0.09 4.53 -16.52
C CYS A 199 -0.37 3.71 -17.74
N VAL A 200 -0.06 2.42 -17.77
CA VAL A 200 -0.54 1.49 -18.80
C VAL A 200 -2.07 1.39 -18.75
N ILE A 201 -2.65 1.19 -17.58
CA ILE A 201 -4.12 1.13 -17.42
C ILE A 201 -4.77 2.45 -17.84
N ALA A 202 -4.22 3.59 -17.42
CA ALA A 202 -4.75 4.91 -17.76
C ALA A 202 -4.67 5.17 -19.28
N PHE A 203 -3.56 4.80 -19.92
CA PHE A 203 -3.39 4.90 -21.36
C PHE A 203 -4.47 4.10 -22.10
N PHE A 204 -4.65 2.82 -21.74
CA PHE A 204 -5.68 1.98 -22.37
C PHE A 204 -7.10 2.43 -22.04
N TRP A 205 -7.35 2.96 -20.84
CA TRP A 205 -8.64 3.56 -20.50
C TRP A 205 -9.01 4.72 -21.41
N HIS A 206 -8.04 5.62 -21.68
CA HIS A 206 -8.24 6.73 -22.59
C HIS A 206 -8.38 6.28 -24.05
N LEU A 207 -7.56 5.30 -24.46
CA LEU A 207 -7.62 4.71 -25.79
C LEU A 207 -9.00 4.06 -26.05
N ASN A 208 -9.50 3.28 -25.09
CA ASN A 208 -10.83 2.66 -25.15
C ASN A 208 -11.95 3.70 -25.25
N ARG A 209 -11.81 4.86 -24.58
CA ARG A 209 -12.79 5.94 -24.67
C ARG A 209 -12.74 6.63 -26.05
N PHE A 210 -11.56 6.72 -26.64
CA PHE A 210 -11.37 7.30 -27.98
C PHE A 210 -11.94 6.37 -29.08
N PHE A 211 -11.71 5.07 -28.97
CA PHE A 211 -12.16 4.05 -29.93
C PHE A 211 -13.51 3.44 -29.55
N GLY A 212 -14.39 4.12 -28.90
CA GLY A 212 -15.64 3.66 -28.26
C GLY A 212 -16.49 2.59 -28.97
N ARG A 213 -16.33 2.42 -30.29
CA ARG A 213 -16.95 1.35 -31.12
C ARG A 213 -16.26 -0.02 -30.99
N TYR A 214 -15.01 -0.07 -30.50
CA TYR A 214 -14.16 -1.28 -30.51
C TYR A 214 -13.78 -1.75 -29.10
N LYS A 215 -14.69 -1.62 -28.13
CA LYS A 215 -14.45 -1.98 -26.72
C LYS A 215 -13.87 -3.38 -26.55
N THR A 216 -14.38 -4.34 -27.32
CA THR A 216 -13.92 -5.74 -27.28
C THR A 216 -12.50 -5.86 -27.83
N VAL A 217 -12.21 -5.20 -28.96
CA VAL A 217 -10.88 -5.20 -29.59
C VAL A 217 -9.84 -4.55 -28.67
N THR A 218 -10.21 -3.43 -28.04
CA THR A 218 -9.32 -2.73 -27.09
C THR A 218 -9.08 -3.59 -25.85
N GLY A 219 -10.09 -4.28 -25.34
CA GLY A 219 -9.95 -5.23 -24.23
C GLY A 219 -9.03 -6.40 -24.57
N VAL A 220 -9.17 -6.97 -25.75
CA VAL A 220 -8.31 -8.04 -26.26
C VAL A 220 -6.88 -7.55 -26.48
N LEU A 221 -6.70 -6.35 -27.04
CA LEU A 221 -5.37 -5.73 -27.20
C LEU A 221 -4.69 -5.47 -25.85
N VAL A 222 -5.42 -4.96 -24.86
CA VAL A 222 -4.89 -4.78 -23.49
C VAL A 222 -4.48 -6.13 -22.89
N ALA A 223 -5.35 -7.12 -22.97
CA ALA A 223 -5.03 -8.46 -22.48
C ALA A 223 -3.83 -9.06 -23.23
N ALA A 224 -3.77 -8.90 -24.55
CA ALA A 224 -2.65 -9.36 -25.38
C ALA A 224 -1.34 -8.64 -25.03
N VAL A 225 -1.36 -7.30 -24.83
CA VAL A 225 -0.17 -6.54 -24.43
C VAL A 225 0.29 -6.91 -23.01
N VAL A 226 -0.63 -7.14 -22.07
CA VAL A 226 -0.30 -7.61 -20.72
C VAL A 226 0.28 -9.02 -20.78
N ILE A 227 -0.37 -9.95 -21.51
CA ILE A 227 0.10 -11.33 -21.67
C ILE A 227 1.43 -11.34 -22.44
N PHE A 228 1.54 -10.60 -23.55
CA PHE A 228 2.78 -10.47 -24.32
C PHE A 228 3.89 -9.84 -23.48
N GLY A 229 3.59 -8.79 -22.69
CA GLY A 229 4.53 -8.21 -21.75
C GLY A 229 5.01 -9.22 -20.70
N VAL A 230 4.10 -10.01 -20.15
CA VAL A 230 4.44 -11.07 -19.17
C VAL A 230 5.25 -12.18 -19.83
N VAL A 231 4.87 -12.65 -21.02
CA VAL A 231 5.54 -13.73 -21.75
C VAL A 231 6.90 -13.28 -22.30
N MET A 232 6.99 -12.06 -22.83
CA MET A 232 8.25 -11.52 -23.36
C MET A 232 9.23 -11.07 -22.29
N LEU A 233 8.76 -10.82 -21.05
CA LEU A 233 9.61 -10.50 -19.92
C LEU A 233 10.38 -11.73 -19.40
N GLU A 234 9.91 -12.94 -19.67
CA GLU A 234 10.55 -14.18 -19.24
C GLU A 234 11.96 -14.38 -19.85
N PRO A 235 12.17 -14.22 -21.19
CA PRO A 235 13.51 -14.34 -21.80
C PRO A 235 14.39 -13.10 -21.56
N PHE A 236 13.83 -11.90 -21.46
CA PHE A 236 14.60 -10.67 -21.24
C PHE A 236 15.19 -10.57 -19.82
N GLY A 237 14.52 -11.14 -18.80
CA GLY A 237 15.04 -11.22 -17.43
C GLY A 237 16.31 -12.08 -17.31
N ALA A 238 16.61 -12.91 -18.29
CA ALA A 238 17.80 -13.78 -18.27
C ALA A 238 19.08 -13.14 -18.87
N SER A 239 18.96 -12.08 -19.68
CA SER A 239 20.06 -11.65 -20.57
C SER A 239 20.52 -10.19 -20.41
N TYR A 240 19.77 -9.29 -19.80
CA TYR A 240 20.14 -7.88 -19.73
C TYR A 240 20.64 -7.45 -18.35
N LYS A 241 21.94 -7.26 -18.23
CA LYS A 241 22.60 -6.47 -17.17
C LYS A 241 22.43 -4.98 -17.48
N THR A 242 21.24 -4.43 -17.37
CA THR A 242 21.05 -2.98 -17.41
C THR A 242 20.82 -2.47 -15.99
N ASP A 243 21.57 -1.45 -15.58
CA ASP A 243 21.48 -0.78 -14.27
C ASP A 243 20.10 -0.16 -13.96
N LEU A 244 19.20 -0.14 -14.92
CA LEU A 244 17.83 0.39 -14.79
C LEU A 244 16.85 -0.52 -14.05
N GLY A 245 17.19 -1.75 -13.76
CA GLY A 245 16.55 -2.62 -12.74
C GLY A 245 15.03 -2.81 -12.71
N ILE A 246 14.26 -2.18 -13.61
CA ILE A 246 12.78 -2.27 -13.62
C ILE A 246 12.34 -3.61 -14.20
N TRP A 247 12.93 -3.99 -15.32
CA TRP A 247 12.63 -5.24 -16.03
C TRP A 247 13.10 -6.45 -15.24
N ASP A 248 14.30 -6.35 -14.63
CA ASP A 248 14.80 -7.39 -13.72
C ASP A 248 13.85 -7.59 -12.53
N ARG A 249 13.29 -6.52 -11.97
CA ARG A 249 12.36 -6.61 -10.83
C ARG A 249 11.03 -7.26 -11.21
N ILE A 250 10.50 -6.97 -12.39
CA ILE A 250 9.23 -7.56 -12.87
C ILE A 250 9.47 -9.04 -13.18
N GLY A 251 10.52 -9.36 -13.93
CA GLY A 251 10.90 -10.73 -14.27
C GLY A 251 11.23 -11.59 -13.06
N ASP A 252 11.99 -11.05 -12.10
CA ASP A 252 12.30 -11.73 -10.83
C ASP A 252 11.05 -11.93 -9.97
N SER A 253 10.16 -10.95 -9.89
CA SER A 253 8.91 -11.06 -9.13
C SER A 253 8.00 -12.13 -9.73
N TYR A 254 7.89 -12.17 -11.07
CA TYR A 254 7.16 -13.21 -11.78
C TYR A 254 7.78 -14.58 -11.54
N THR A 255 9.10 -14.70 -11.67
CA THR A 255 9.83 -15.96 -11.45
C THR A 255 9.68 -16.44 -10.00
N ALA A 256 9.72 -15.51 -9.05
CA ALA A 256 9.49 -15.79 -7.63
C ALA A 256 8.08 -16.37 -7.41
N VAL A 257 7.05 -15.73 -7.96
CA VAL A 257 5.64 -16.15 -7.80
C VAL A 257 5.37 -17.46 -8.56
N ALA A 258 5.77 -17.57 -9.82
CA ALA A 258 5.48 -18.73 -10.67
C ALA A 258 6.18 -20.02 -10.18
N ARG A 259 7.37 -19.89 -9.58
CA ARG A 259 8.13 -21.06 -9.10
C ARG A 259 7.83 -21.46 -7.66
N MET A 260 7.13 -20.64 -6.88
CA MET A 260 6.82 -20.97 -5.47
C MET A 260 5.92 -22.18 -5.30
N GLY A 261 5.07 -22.48 -6.26
CA GLY A 261 4.18 -23.66 -6.18
C GLY A 261 4.92 -24.99 -6.17
N ASN A 262 6.12 -25.06 -6.77
CA ASN A 262 6.80 -26.31 -7.07
C ASN A 262 8.27 -26.39 -6.60
N SER A 263 8.87 -25.33 -6.05
CA SER A 263 10.31 -25.33 -5.75
C SER A 263 10.62 -25.04 -4.27
N ARG A 264 11.70 -25.64 -3.81
CA ARG A 264 12.26 -25.36 -2.49
C ARG A 264 12.69 -23.89 -2.44
N LEU A 265 12.47 -23.21 -1.32
CA LEU A 265 12.84 -21.80 -1.11
C LEU A 265 14.28 -21.47 -1.55
N ASN A 266 15.22 -22.40 -1.37
CA ASN A 266 16.60 -22.31 -1.83
C ASN A 266 16.73 -21.97 -3.32
N THR A 267 15.92 -22.63 -4.15
CA THR A 267 15.97 -22.46 -5.61
C THR A 267 15.44 -21.10 -6.03
N VAL A 268 14.45 -20.57 -5.32
CA VAL A 268 13.90 -19.24 -5.57
C VAL A 268 14.87 -18.16 -5.12
N VAL A 269 15.41 -18.29 -3.91
CA VAL A 269 16.33 -17.32 -3.32
C VAL A 269 17.68 -17.27 -4.05
N SER A 270 18.22 -18.43 -4.46
CA SER A 270 19.51 -18.49 -5.19
C SER A 270 19.43 -17.92 -6.60
N LYS A 271 18.24 -17.86 -7.19
CA LYS A 271 18.00 -17.36 -8.56
C LYS A 271 17.44 -15.94 -8.61
N SER A 272 16.94 -15.39 -7.50
CA SER A 272 16.47 -14.02 -7.48
C SER A 272 17.65 -13.04 -7.48
N ARG A 273 17.62 -12.09 -8.40
CA ARG A 273 18.68 -11.10 -8.61
C ARG A 273 18.45 -9.82 -7.83
N THR A 274 17.20 -9.56 -7.41
CA THR A 274 16.85 -8.34 -6.69
C THR A 274 16.42 -8.63 -5.26
N PRO A 275 16.83 -7.80 -4.27
CA PRO A 275 16.40 -7.96 -2.88
C PRO A 275 14.87 -7.97 -2.73
N SER A 276 14.16 -7.15 -3.53
CA SER A 276 12.69 -7.05 -3.44
C SER A 276 11.97 -8.34 -3.82
N SER A 277 12.44 -9.05 -4.86
CA SER A 277 11.84 -10.33 -5.26
C SER A 277 12.17 -11.45 -4.28
N THR A 278 13.39 -11.44 -3.74
CA THR A 278 13.78 -12.36 -2.66
C THR A 278 12.89 -12.18 -1.44
N VAL A 279 12.68 -10.93 -1.01
CA VAL A 279 11.82 -10.59 0.13
C VAL A 279 10.37 -11.02 -0.13
N LEU A 280 9.80 -10.66 -1.30
CA LEU A 280 8.43 -11.07 -1.67
C LEU A 280 8.29 -12.59 -1.63
N ALA A 281 9.24 -13.31 -2.24
CA ALA A 281 9.24 -14.77 -2.29
C ALA A 281 9.29 -15.39 -0.90
N THR A 282 10.15 -14.88 -0.05
CA THR A 282 10.34 -15.40 1.30
C THR A 282 9.09 -15.20 2.16
N HIS A 283 8.51 -13.99 2.13
CA HIS A 283 7.28 -13.72 2.89
C HIS A 283 6.07 -14.49 2.36
N MET A 284 5.97 -14.67 1.04
CA MET A 284 4.93 -15.53 0.46
C MET A 284 5.11 -17.01 0.87
N TYR A 285 6.36 -17.48 0.91
CA TYR A 285 6.65 -18.82 1.42
C TYR A 285 6.19 -18.98 2.87
N VAL A 286 6.47 -18.00 3.73
CA VAL A 286 5.99 -17.98 5.12
C VAL A 286 4.46 -18.03 5.18
N GLY A 287 3.78 -17.22 4.39
CA GLY A 287 2.31 -17.22 4.33
C GLY A 287 1.72 -18.57 3.92
N LEU A 288 2.31 -19.22 2.91
CA LEU A 288 1.83 -20.50 2.40
C LEU A 288 2.18 -21.71 3.28
N HIS A 289 3.23 -21.61 4.12
CA HIS A 289 3.73 -22.71 4.96
C HIS A 289 3.57 -22.45 6.46
N ALA A 290 2.81 -21.40 6.83
CA ALA A 290 2.46 -21.15 8.22
C ALA A 290 1.81 -22.41 8.86
N PRO A 291 2.07 -22.70 10.15
CA PRO A 291 1.58 -23.91 10.83
C PRO A 291 0.09 -24.16 10.68
N SER A 292 -0.72 -23.10 10.67
CA SER A 292 -2.15 -23.17 10.40
C SER A 292 -2.48 -22.43 9.11
N ARG A 293 -2.59 -23.15 7.99
CA ARG A 293 -2.91 -22.54 6.68
C ARG A 293 -4.33 -21.99 6.59
N LEU A 294 -5.27 -22.62 7.29
CA LEU A 294 -6.69 -22.25 7.19
C LEU A 294 -7.01 -21.00 8.00
N LEU A 295 -6.61 -20.97 9.28
CA LEU A 295 -6.93 -19.91 10.23
C LEU A 295 -5.76 -18.97 10.52
N GLY A 296 -4.55 -19.30 10.01
CA GLY A 296 -3.34 -18.55 10.30
C GLY A 296 -2.81 -18.81 11.72
N THR A 297 -1.88 -17.97 12.14
CA THR A 297 -1.15 -18.11 13.41
C THR A 297 -1.49 -17.01 14.42
N GLY A 298 -2.37 -16.08 14.05
CA GLY A 298 -2.79 -14.93 14.86
C GLY A 298 -2.11 -13.64 14.45
N ILE A 299 -2.77 -12.51 14.74
CA ILE A 299 -2.27 -11.16 14.39
C ILE A 299 -0.92 -10.89 15.06
N GLY A 300 0.02 -10.29 14.33
CA GLY A 300 1.35 -9.91 14.85
C GLY A 300 2.32 -11.09 14.98
N THR A 301 1.95 -12.30 14.54
CA THR A 301 2.81 -13.50 14.62
C THR A 301 3.64 -13.73 13.37
N HIS A 302 3.49 -12.93 12.33
CA HIS A 302 4.28 -13.09 11.10
C HIS A 302 5.80 -13.18 11.36
N PRO A 303 6.41 -12.33 12.23
CA PRO A 303 7.84 -12.45 12.55
C PRO A 303 8.21 -13.79 13.19
N GLN A 304 7.35 -14.36 14.04
CA GLN A 304 7.59 -15.65 14.67
C GLN A 304 7.51 -16.79 13.65
N SER A 305 6.51 -16.76 12.75
CA SER A 305 6.39 -17.68 11.63
C SER A 305 7.59 -17.59 10.68
N TYR A 306 8.08 -16.38 10.45
CA TYR A 306 9.27 -16.12 9.66
C TYR A 306 10.52 -16.72 10.31
N ALA A 307 10.71 -16.49 11.60
CA ALA A 307 11.83 -17.05 12.34
C ALA A 307 11.83 -18.58 12.32
N ALA A 308 10.68 -19.21 12.53
CA ALA A 308 10.53 -20.65 12.52
C ALA A 308 10.80 -21.30 11.15
N LEU A 309 10.34 -20.66 10.06
CA LEU A 309 10.40 -21.25 8.72
C LEU A 309 11.63 -20.86 7.93
N VAL A 310 12.17 -19.65 8.14
CA VAL A 310 13.26 -19.08 7.36
C VAL A 310 14.56 -19.03 8.14
N HIS A 311 14.61 -18.41 9.33
CA HIS A 311 15.83 -18.28 10.10
C HIS A 311 16.41 -19.65 10.52
N ALA A 312 15.54 -20.60 10.82
CA ALA A 312 15.97 -21.96 11.15
C ALA A 312 16.73 -22.64 10.00
N LYS A 313 16.52 -22.21 8.75
CA LYS A 313 17.10 -22.83 7.54
C LYS A 313 18.13 -21.95 6.83
N TYR A 314 18.05 -20.62 6.98
CA TYR A 314 18.82 -19.68 6.17
C TYR A 314 19.39 -18.54 7.01
N LYS A 315 20.72 -18.41 7.04
CA LYS A 315 21.44 -17.35 7.77
C LYS A 315 21.79 -16.11 6.93
N LYS A 316 21.23 -15.93 5.73
CA LYS A 316 21.56 -14.79 4.86
C LYS A 316 20.91 -13.50 5.36
N THR A 317 21.71 -12.46 5.53
CA THR A 317 21.33 -11.12 6.05
C THR A 317 20.29 -10.40 5.21
N ASP A 318 20.31 -10.58 3.87
CA ASP A 318 19.37 -9.91 2.95
C ASP A 318 17.92 -10.42 3.03
N MET A 319 17.72 -11.54 3.72
CA MET A 319 16.39 -12.13 3.92
C MET A 319 15.60 -11.47 5.05
N ASN A 320 16.25 -10.73 5.94
CA ASN A 320 15.61 -10.17 7.15
C ASN A 320 14.86 -8.86 6.90
N LEU A 321 14.72 -8.44 5.64
CA LEU A 321 14.00 -7.22 5.29
C LEU A 321 12.49 -7.42 5.43
N ASN A 322 11.81 -6.45 6.04
CA ASN A 322 10.35 -6.39 6.20
C ASN A 322 9.75 -7.55 7.02
N VAL A 323 10.50 -8.12 7.95
CA VAL A 323 10.03 -9.24 8.79
C VAL A 323 8.81 -8.84 9.61
N ASP A 324 8.77 -7.62 10.15
CA ASP A 324 7.68 -7.13 10.99
C ASP A 324 6.40 -6.82 10.19
N ASP A 325 6.49 -6.51 8.91
CA ASP A 325 5.34 -6.11 8.09
C ASP A 325 4.95 -7.09 6.97
N GLY A 326 5.73 -8.15 6.77
CA GLY A 326 5.42 -9.20 5.78
C GLY A 326 5.52 -8.75 4.33
N TYR A 327 6.12 -7.56 4.06
CA TYR A 327 6.31 -6.96 2.73
C TYR A 327 5.01 -6.59 2.00
N ALA A 328 3.99 -7.43 2.05
CA ALA A 328 2.70 -7.25 1.39
C ALA A 328 1.56 -7.65 2.34
N LEU A 329 0.46 -6.91 2.29
CA LEU A 329 -0.68 -7.16 3.18
C LEU A 329 -1.25 -8.57 2.98
N PHE A 330 -1.28 -9.06 1.74
CA PHE A 330 -1.76 -10.41 1.47
C PHE A 330 -0.89 -11.50 2.10
N ASN A 331 0.44 -11.36 2.11
CA ASN A 331 1.34 -12.30 2.78
C ASN A 331 1.10 -12.33 4.28
N ARG A 332 0.91 -11.14 4.85
CA ARG A 332 0.66 -10.98 6.27
C ARG A 332 -0.70 -11.54 6.66
N ILE A 333 -1.75 -11.23 5.91
CA ILE A 333 -3.08 -11.81 6.13
C ILE A 333 -3.03 -13.34 6.01
N LEU A 334 -2.31 -13.86 5.00
CA LEU A 334 -2.21 -15.29 4.78
C LEU A 334 -1.48 -16.01 5.92
N SER A 335 -0.40 -15.44 6.46
CA SER A 335 0.32 -16.02 7.59
C SER A 335 -0.43 -15.89 8.92
N GLU A 336 -1.06 -14.72 9.16
CA GLU A 336 -1.67 -14.39 10.44
C GLU A 336 -3.14 -14.84 10.55
N PHE A 337 -3.90 -14.84 9.46
CA PHE A 337 -5.34 -15.19 9.40
C PHE A 337 -5.66 -16.31 8.41
N GLY A 338 -4.66 -16.87 7.75
CA GLY A 338 -4.81 -17.99 6.82
C GLY A 338 -5.65 -17.66 5.58
N PHE A 339 -6.07 -18.71 4.88
CA PHE A 339 -6.95 -18.60 3.71
C PHE A 339 -8.32 -18.01 4.07
N VAL A 340 -8.85 -18.28 5.25
CA VAL A 340 -10.12 -17.71 5.72
C VAL A 340 -10.00 -16.20 5.82
N GLY A 341 -8.93 -15.68 6.44
CA GLY A 341 -8.70 -14.25 6.52
C GLY A 341 -8.55 -13.59 5.14
N LEU A 342 -7.85 -14.26 4.22
CA LEU A 342 -7.69 -13.77 2.85
C LEU A 342 -9.04 -13.69 2.11
N LEU A 343 -9.87 -14.71 2.20
CA LEU A 343 -11.21 -14.74 1.60
C LEU A 343 -12.12 -13.66 2.20
N LEU A 344 -12.08 -13.48 3.52
CA LEU A 344 -12.84 -12.43 4.20
C LEU A 344 -12.38 -11.03 3.76
N TYR A 345 -11.09 -10.83 3.55
CA TYR A 345 -10.57 -9.55 3.05
C TYR A 345 -11.03 -9.27 1.61
N VAL A 346 -10.98 -10.27 0.73
CA VAL A 346 -11.50 -10.15 -0.64
C VAL A 346 -13.00 -9.88 -0.64
N ALA A 347 -13.77 -10.62 0.18
CA ALA A 347 -15.20 -10.39 0.36
C ALA A 347 -15.49 -8.96 0.87
N PHE A 348 -14.68 -8.45 1.79
CA PHE A 348 -14.74 -7.05 2.25
C PHE A 348 -14.54 -6.07 1.09
N LEU A 349 -13.54 -6.28 0.24
CA LEU A 349 -13.31 -5.41 -0.93
C LEU A 349 -14.52 -5.42 -1.87
N ILE A 350 -15.07 -6.60 -2.17
CA ILE A 350 -16.24 -6.74 -3.05
C ILE A 350 -17.48 -6.09 -2.41
N ARG A 351 -17.70 -6.33 -1.12
CA ARG A 351 -18.89 -5.84 -0.37
C ARG A 351 -19.00 -4.32 -0.34
N PHE A 352 -17.86 -3.63 -0.25
CA PHE A 352 -17.82 -2.18 -0.15
C PHE A 352 -17.47 -1.49 -1.48
N PHE A 353 -17.35 -2.22 -2.57
CA PHE A 353 -17.13 -1.66 -3.89
C PHE A 353 -18.36 -0.91 -4.41
N ASN A 354 -18.15 0.31 -4.87
CA ASN A 354 -19.18 1.14 -5.48
C ASN A 354 -18.61 1.86 -6.72
N SER A 355 -18.85 1.28 -7.89
CA SER A 355 -18.41 1.85 -9.17
C SER A 355 -19.05 3.22 -9.49
N GLY A 356 -20.21 3.53 -8.92
CA GLY A 356 -20.88 4.81 -9.05
C GLY A 356 -20.28 5.94 -8.19
N ASN A 357 -19.26 5.65 -7.38
CA ASN A 357 -18.58 6.63 -6.57
C ASN A 357 -17.09 6.70 -6.90
N MET A 358 -16.67 7.77 -7.59
CA MET A 358 -15.28 7.92 -8.02
C MET A 358 -14.27 7.88 -6.87
N ILE A 359 -14.62 8.41 -5.68
CA ILE A 359 -13.73 8.40 -4.51
C ILE A 359 -13.52 6.97 -4.02
N ASN A 360 -14.58 6.16 -4.03
CA ASN A 360 -14.50 4.74 -3.67
C ASN A 360 -13.54 3.98 -4.60
N VAL A 361 -13.64 4.20 -5.91
CA VAL A 361 -12.74 3.60 -6.90
C VAL A 361 -11.29 4.08 -6.72
N CYS A 362 -11.09 5.37 -6.43
CA CYS A 362 -9.76 5.91 -6.15
C CYS A 362 -9.10 5.20 -4.94
N PHE A 363 -9.83 5.05 -3.84
CA PHE A 363 -9.28 4.36 -2.66
C PHE A 363 -9.18 2.85 -2.81
N LEU A 364 -10.01 2.21 -3.64
CA LEU A 364 -9.82 0.81 -4.02
C LEU A 364 -8.44 0.61 -4.67
N SER A 365 -8.01 1.52 -5.55
CA SER A 365 -6.68 1.41 -6.18
C SER A 365 -5.54 1.42 -5.16
N MET A 366 -5.63 2.28 -4.13
CA MET A 366 -4.65 2.28 -3.03
C MET A 366 -4.69 0.98 -2.24
N MET A 367 -5.89 0.47 -1.93
CA MET A 367 -6.03 -0.78 -1.19
C MET A 367 -5.48 -1.98 -1.96
N VAL A 368 -5.66 -2.04 -3.27
CA VAL A 368 -5.05 -3.07 -4.13
C VAL A 368 -3.52 -2.95 -4.11
N CYS A 369 -2.97 -1.75 -4.17
CA CYS A 369 -1.53 -1.55 -4.07
C CYS A 369 -0.99 -1.97 -2.70
N LEU A 370 -1.66 -1.60 -1.61
CA LEU A 370 -1.32 -2.02 -0.24
C LEU A 370 -1.40 -3.54 -0.07
N PHE A 371 -2.42 -4.16 -0.65
CA PHE A 371 -2.57 -5.62 -0.64
C PHE A 371 -1.36 -6.32 -1.28
N LEU A 372 -0.81 -5.76 -2.35
CA LEU A 372 0.32 -6.33 -3.08
C LEU A 372 1.69 -5.92 -2.51
N ARG A 373 1.78 -4.80 -1.78
CA ARG A 373 3.05 -4.25 -1.28
C ARG A 373 2.89 -3.33 -0.06
N GLY A 374 2.14 -3.55 0.86
CA GLY A 374 2.04 -2.68 2.03
C GLY A 374 1.62 -3.51 3.23
N GLY A 375 2.53 -4.30 3.77
CA GLY A 375 2.22 -5.28 4.80
C GLY A 375 1.82 -4.71 6.16
N ASN A 376 2.00 -3.41 6.39
CA ASN A 376 1.67 -2.82 7.69
C ASN A 376 0.18 -2.50 7.79
N TYR A 377 -0.46 -2.90 8.90
CA TYR A 377 -1.88 -2.64 9.14
C TYR A 377 -2.23 -1.18 9.41
N VAL A 378 -1.28 -0.37 9.88
CA VAL A 378 -1.55 1.00 10.34
C VAL A 378 -0.77 2.07 9.61
N LEU A 379 0.41 1.75 9.04
CA LEU A 379 1.24 2.71 8.32
C LEU A 379 0.72 2.98 6.89
N TYR A 380 1.32 3.97 6.25
CA TYR A 380 1.10 4.35 4.85
C TYR A 380 -0.36 4.66 4.50
N GLY A 381 -1.14 5.09 5.50
CA GLY A 381 -2.54 5.40 5.29
C GLY A 381 -3.45 4.18 5.13
N THR A 382 -3.01 2.98 5.51
CA THR A 382 -3.81 1.75 5.38
C THR A 382 -5.17 1.87 6.03
N VAL A 383 -5.24 2.24 7.32
CA VAL A 383 -6.52 2.38 8.04
C VAL A 383 -7.37 3.50 7.42
N PHE A 384 -6.75 4.64 7.10
CA PHE A 384 -7.43 5.76 6.44
C PHE A 384 -8.11 5.32 5.12
N ALA A 385 -7.38 4.61 4.25
CA ALA A 385 -7.91 4.13 2.98
C ALA A 385 -9.10 3.19 3.17
N HIS A 386 -9.01 2.23 4.11
CA HIS A 386 -10.09 1.30 4.42
C HIS A 386 -11.34 2.02 4.91
N PHE A 387 -11.20 2.99 5.81
CA PHE A 387 -12.33 3.77 6.29
C PHE A 387 -12.92 4.63 5.19
N PHE A 388 -12.09 5.31 4.40
CA PHE A 388 -12.58 6.13 3.28
C PHE A 388 -13.35 5.29 2.27
N TYR A 389 -12.81 4.12 1.93
CA TYR A 389 -13.47 3.14 1.06
C TYR A 389 -14.82 2.69 1.59
N CYS A 390 -14.89 2.30 2.87
CA CYS A 390 -16.14 1.89 3.52
C CYS A 390 -17.18 3.01 3.57
N TYR A 391 -16.76 4.23 3.92
CA TYR A 391 -17.71 5.35 4.08
C TYR A 391 -18.25 5.82 2.74
N THR A 392 -17.44 5.75 1.67
CA THR A 392 -17.86 6.15 0.32
C THR A 392 -18.69 5.10 -0.40
N SER A 393 -18.69 3.85 0.04
CA SER A 393 -19.46 2.77 -0.58
C SER A 393 -20.97 3.03 -0.60
N ARG A 394 -21.47 3.79 0.39
CA ARG A 394 -22.93 4.04 0.58
C ARG A 394 -23.44 5.29 -0.13
N PHE A 395 -22.58 6.08 -0.75
CA PHE A 395 -22.96 7.33 -1.40
C PHE A 395 -22.78 7.21 -2.91
N LYS A 396 -23.79 7.65 -3.67
CA LYS A 396 -23.60 7.94 -5.09
C LYS A 396 -23.10 9.36 -5.19
N LEU A 397 -21.82 9.55 -5.46
CA LEU A 397 -21.23 10.80 -5.87
C LEU A 397 -21.02 10.71 -7.38
N SER A 398 -22.11 10.79 -8.14
CA SER A 398 -22.02 11.10 -9.57
C SER A 398 -21.63 12.57 -9.71
N VAL A 399 -20.50 12.83 -10.36
CA VAL A 399 -20.14 14.17 -10.88
C VAL A 399 -20.75 14.34 -12.25
#